data_2f6291a8c8c4ad3ad9a2d93e2accb8cb
#
_entry.id   2f6291a8c8c4ad3ad9a2d93e2accb8cb
#
_cell.length_a   1.000
_cell.length_b   1.000
_cell.length_c   1.000
_cell.angle_alpha   90.00
_cell.angle_beta   90.00
_cell.angle_gamma   90.00
#
_symmetry.space_group_name_H-M   'P 1'
#
loop_
_entity.id
_entity.type
_entity.pdbx_description
1 polymer ?
#
loop_
_entity_poly.entity_id
_entity_poly.type
_entity_poly.pdbx_seq_one_letter_code
_entity_poly.pdbx_strand_id
1 'polypeptide(L)'
;MSHHSDGVIAGTGILWTLNENGGNANRIIKDKASQHFTFSRSKFTKQSYPSSMMGSMALIRQVFHDAKWYAQGNATNKDLSLEAFNANKSLLQIINANDKLTDLRAAKLGNELGVKFVIKGGGNEFERIDEIKKTGATYIIPIDFPEAYDVSDPYLAQQVSLSDMKFWNQAPFNLKILAENN
;
A
#
# COMPACT_ATOMS: atom_id res chain seq x y z
N MET A 1 13.06 -5.77 1.65
CA MET A 1 12.73 -4.39 2.10
C MET A 1 11.86 -4.49 3.33
N SER A 2 12.12 -3.71 4.36
CA SER A 2 11.32 -3.68 5.60
C SER A 2 10.94 -2.25 5.94
N HIS A 3 9.74 -2.05 6.47
CA HIS A 3 9.24 -0.75 6.92
C HIS A 3 8.24 -0.95 8.06
N HIS A 4 8.00 0.11 8.82
CA HIS A 4 6.93 0.16 9.78
C HIS A 4 5.63 0.60 9.09
N SER A 5 4.55 -0.16 9.23
CA SER A 5 3.29 0.05 8.48
C SER A 5 2.21 0.75 9.30
N ASP A 6 2.59 1.61 10.25
CA ASP A 6 1.63 2.30 11.11
C ASP A 6 1.41 3.75 10.68
N GLY A 7 0.15 4.13 10.53
CA GLY A 7 -0.26 5.47 10.14
C GLY A 7 -0.35 5.70 8.64
N VAL A 8 -1.04 6.79 8.26
CA VAL A 8 -1.34 7.11 6.85
C VAL A 8 -0.07 7.37 6.03
N ILE A 9 0.90 8.06 6.64
CA ILE A 9 2.25 8.23 6.09
C ILE A 9 3.19 7.49 7.03
N ALA A 10 3.53 6.26 6.66
CA ALA A 10 4.18 5.28 7.53
C ALA A 10 5.72 5.37 7.56
N GLY A 11 6.28 6.47 7.02
CA GLY A 11 7.72 6.70 7.02
C GLY A 11 8.47 5.97 5.92
N THR A 12 9.77 5.76 6.12
CA THR A 12 10.68 5.20 5.12
C THR A 12 10.97 3.72 5.36
N GLY A 13 11.15 3.00 4.26
CA GLY A 13 11.60 1.61 4.27
C GLY A 13 13.11 1.50 4.06
N ILE A 14 13.68 0.47 4.64
CA ILE A 14 15.10 0.09 4.51
C ILE A 14 15.25 -1.07 3.52
N LEU A 15 16.31 -1.05 2.73
CA LEU A 15 16.74 -2.17 1.91
C LEU A 15 17.97 -2.82 2.56
N TRP A 16 17.86 -4.09 2.89
CA TRP A 16 18.91 -4.84 3.53
C TRP A 16 19.04 -6.26 2.95
N THR A 17 20.21 -6.87 3.12
CA THR A 17 20.47 -8.25 2.72
C THR A 17 20.27 -9.20 3.90
N LEU A 18 19.81 -10.41 3.62
CA LEU A 18 19.69 -11.50 4.60
C LEU A 18 21.01 -12.30 4.75
N ASN A 19 22.13 -11.80 4.21
CA ASN A 19 23.42 -12.46 4.33
C ASN A 19 23.82 -12.64 5.81
N GLU A 20 24.13 -13.86 6.20
CA GLU A 20 24.53 -14.21 7.57
C GLU A 20 25.95 -13.75 7.91
N ASN A 21 26.81 -13.60 6.90
CA ASN A 21 28.21 -13.23 7.07
C ASN A 21 28.37 -11.72 7.04
N GLY A 22 28.40 -11.08 8.22
CA GLY A 22 28.73 -9.66 8.35
C GLY A 22 28.00 -8.98 9.51
N GLY A 23 28.58 -7.89 10.01
CA GLY A 23 27.92 -7.03 11.01
C GLY A 23 26.69 -6.31 10.42
N ASN A 24 25.82 -5.79 11.30
CA ASN A 24 24.59 -5.12 10.89
C ASN A 24 24.81 -3.99 9.89
N ALA A 25 25.90 -3.25 9.99
CA ALA A 25 26.24 -2.16 9.06
C ALA A 25 26.44 -2.66 7.62
N ASN A 26 27.02 -3.85 7.44
CA ASN A 26 27.29 -4.44 6.13
C ASN A 26 26.05 -5.08 5.48
N ARG A 27 24.96 -5.22 6.25
CA ARG A 27 23.68 -5.77 5.76
C ARG A 27 22.79 -4.68 5.17
N ILE A 28 22.97 -3.43 5.52
CA ILE A 28 22.18 -2.31 5.04
C ILE A 28 22.67 -1.89 3.66
N ILE A 29 21.88 -2.15 2.62
CA ILE A 29 22.17 -1.73 1.24
C ILE A 29 21.77 -0.27 1.04
N LYS A 30 20.60 0.11 1.57
CA LYS A 30 20.07 1.47 1.46
C LYS A 30 19.19 1.78 2.65
N ASP A 31 19.55 2.80 3.40
CA ASP A 31 18.85 3.23 4.62
C ASP A 31 17.43 3.76 4.31
N LYS A 32 17.32 4.64 3.32
CA LYS A 32 16.04 5.18 2.85
C LYS A 32 15.78 4.71 1.42
N ALA A 33 15.09 3.59 1.27
CA ALA A 33 14.84 2.96 -0.02
C ALA A 33 13.47 3.32 -0.61
N SER A 34 12.49 3.55 0.25
CA SER A 34 11.10 3.80 -0.13
C SER A 34 10.39 4.66 0.90
N GLN A 35 9.27 5.27 0.51
CA GLN A 35 8.31 5.90 1.41
C GLN A 35 7.00 5.15 1.33
N HIS A 36 6.36 4.93 2.47
CA HIS A 36 5.18 4.09 2.60
C HIS A 36 3.96 4.88 3.02
N PHE A 37 2.83 4.49 2.44
CA PHE A 37 1.50 5.06 2.71
C PHE A 37 0.51 3.94 2.99
N THR A 38 -0.48 4.25 3.82
CA THR A 38 -1.63 3.37 4.05
C THR A 38 -2.92 4.19 4.12
N PHE A 39 -4.06 3.52 3.99
CA PHE A 39 -5.36 4.14 4.22
C PHE A 39 -5.86 3.95 5.66
N SER A 40 -4.96 3.57 6.56
CA SER A 40 -5.27 3.32 7.97
C SER A 40 -4.55 4.33 8.87
N ARG A 41 -5.26 4.81 9.88
CA ARG A 41 -4.63 5.63 10.92
C ARG A 41 -3.71 4.79 11.81
N SER A 42 -2.80 5.47 12.52
CA SER A 42 -1.98 4.81 13.53
C SER A 42 -2.84 4.18 14.64
N LYS A 43 -2.44 2.98 15.06
CA LYS A 43 -3.04 2.26 16.18
C LYS A 43 -2.44 2.71 17.53
N PHE A 44 -1.29 3.37 17.50
CA PHE A 44 -0.52 3.75 18.68
C PHE A 44 -0.77 5.18 19.13
N THR A 45 -1.43 6.00 18.31
CA THR A 45 -1.75 7.38 18.66
C THR A 45 -3.20 7.51 19.12
N LYS A 46 -3.45 8.45 20.04
CA LYS A 46 -4.81 8.80 20.50
C LYS A 46 -5.56 9.72 19.50
N GLN A 47 -5.00 9.96 18.32
CA GLN A 47 -5.64 10.82 17.32
C GLN A 47 -6.92 10.18 16.81
N SER A 48 -7.98 10.95 16.76
CA SER A 48 -9.29 10.51 16.24
C SER A 48 -9.39 10.59 14.71
N TYR A 49 -8.56 11.41 14.07
CA TYR A 49 -8.53 11.61 12.62
C TYR A 49 -7.25 11.03 12.00
N PRO A 50 -7.35 10.38 10.82
CA PRO A 50 -8.56 10.08 10.07
C PRO A 50 -9.34 8.89 10.65
N SER A 51 -10.66 8.93 10.59
CA SER A 51 -11.55 7.84 11.04
C SER A 51 -12.06 6.95 9.92
N SER A 52 -11.79 7.31 8.67
CA SER A 52 -12.26 6.60 7.49
C SER A 52 -11.21 6.62 6.37
N MET A 53 -11.38 5.74 5.38
CA MET A 53 -10.56 5.75 4.17
C MET A 53 -10.61 7.10 3.44
N MET A 54 -11.79 7.72 3.35
CA MET A 54 -11.93 9.04 2.72
C MET A 54 -11.11 10.10 3.47
N GLY A 55 -11.13 10.06 4.80
CA GLY A 55 -10.30 10.94 5.63
C GLY A 55 -8.80 10.68 5.41
N SER A 56 -8.39 9.43 5.27
CA SER A 56 -6.99 9.09 4.95
C SER A 56 -6.57 9.61 3.58
N MET A 57 -7.42 9.49 2.57
CA MET A 57 -7.17 10.07 1.24
C MET A 57 -7.09 11.60 1.29
N ALA A 58 -7.96 12.25 2.06
CA ALA A 58 -7.94 13.70 2.25
C ALA A 58 -6.64 14.14 2.94
N LEU A 59 -6.20 13.41 3.97
CA LEU A 59 -4.95 13.69 4.67
C LEU A 59 -3.73 13.54 3.74
N ILE A 60 -3.68 12.51 2.91
CA ILE A 60 -2.60 12.36 1.93
C ILE A 60 -2.57 13.57 0.99
N ARG A 61 -3.71 13.97 0.42
CA ARG A 61 -3.80 15.18 -0.43
C ARG A 61 -3.29 16.41 0.30
N GLN A 62 -3.78 16.62 1.52
CA GLN A 62 -3.38 17.76 2.35
C GLN A 62 -1.86 17.82 2.49
N VAL A 63 -1.22 16.72 2.91
CA VAL A 63 0.23 16.70 3.12
C VAL A 63 1.00 16.95 1.82
N PHE A 64 0.57 16.43 0.68
CA PHE A 64 1.21 16.71 -0.60
C PHE A 64 1.11 18.21 -0.99
N HIS A 65 -0.04 18.83 -0.75
CA HIS A 65 -0.24 20.26 -1.01
C HIS A 65 0.56 21.13 -0.04
N ASP A 66 0.53 20.81 1.26
CA ASP A 66 1.28 21.52 2.28
C ASP A 66 2.79 21.43 2.04
N ALA A 67 3.28 20.24 1.69
CA ALA A 67 4.68 20.01 1.37
C ALA A 67 5.12 20.77 0.10
N LYS A 68 4.26 20.90 -0.89
CA LYS A 68 4.51 21.73 -2.07
C LYS A 68 4.55 23.22 -1.72
N TRP A 69 3.59 23.67 -0.95
CA TRP A 69 3.52 25.06 -0.47
C TRP A 69 4.75 25.43 0.39
N TYR A 70 5.14 24.52 1.30
CA TYR A 70 6.32 24.68 2.14
C TYR A 70 7.62 24.78 1.31
N ALA A 71 7.78 23.93 0.30
CA ALA A 71 8.96 23.92 -0.57
C ALA A 71 9.12 25.21 -1.39
N GLN A 72 8.05 26.00 -1.55
CA GLN A 72 8.08 27.29 -2.24
C GLN A 72 8.61 28.44 -1.33
N GLY A 73 8.97 28.15 -0.08
CA GLY A 73 9.48 29.15 0.85
C GLY A 73 8.39 30.03 1.49
N ASN A 74 7.13 29.62 1.42
CA ASN A 74 6.00 30.40 1.94
C ASN A 74 5.87 30.31 3.47
N ALA A 75 6.49 29.31 4.11
CA ALA A 75 6.42 29.12 5.55
C ALA A 75 7.40 30.04 6.29
N THR A 76 6.93 30.70 7.35
CA THR A 76 7.77 31.50 8.26
C THR A 76 8.50 30.65 9.30
N ASN A 77 7.91 29.51 9.66
CA ASN A 77 8.44 28.59 10.65
C ASN A 77 8.90 27.27 10.00
N LYS A 78 9.95 26.70 10.59
CA LYS A 78 10.47 25.41 10.15
C LYS A 78 9.55 24.28 10.58
N ASP A 79 9.13 23.43 9.61
CA ASP A 79 8.38 22.21 9.84
C ASP A 79 9.21 20.99 9.41
N LEU A 80 9.70 20.26 10.42
CA LEU A 80 10.57 19.09 10.20
C LEU A 80 9.85 17.93 9.49
N SER A 81 8.53 17.80 9.67
CA SER A 81 7.75 16.77 9.03
C SER A 81 7.62 17.02 7.53
N LEU A 82 7.33 18.26 7.14
CA LEU A 82 7.25 18.66 5.73
C LEU A 82 8.63 18.64 5.05
N GLU A 83 9.70 19.00 5.76
CA GLU A 83 11.07 18.85 5.24
C GLU A 83 11.41 17.40 4.97
N ALA A 84 11.17 16.50 5.94
CA ALA A 84 11.40 15.06 5.77
C ALA A 84 10.55 14.47 4.63
N PHE A 85 9.28 14.87 4.55
CA PHE A 85 8.40 14.44 3.46
C PHE A 85 8.93 14.89 2.10
N ASN A 86 9.34 16.15 1.96
CA ASN A 86 9.91 16.69 0.72
C ASN A 86 11.24 16.00 0.34
N ALA A 87 12.10 15.72 1.31
CA ALA A 87 13.36 15.00 1.09
C ALA A 87 13.13 13.56 0.57
N ASN A 88 11.99 12.95 0.93
CA ASN A 88 11.66 11.57 0.56
C ASN A 88 10.87 11.45 -0.75
N LYS A 89 10.47 12.56 -1.40
CA LYS A 89 9.67 12.54 -2.64
C LYS A 89 10.30 11.78 -3.80
N SER A 90 11.64 11.74 -3.86
CA SER A 90 12.38 11.02 -4.89
C SER A 90 12.51 9.52 -4.64
N LEU A 91 12.12 9.04 -3.47
CA LEU A 91 12.14 7.63 -3.12
C LEU A 91 11.00 6.88 -3.84
N LEU A 92 11.11 5.56 -3.89
CA LEU A 92 10.02 4.71 -4.34
C LEU A 92 8.81 4.91 -3.41
N GLN A 93 7.69 5.35 -3.97
CA GLN A 93 6.46 5.63 -3.21
C GLN A 93 5.58 4.37 -3.22
N ILE A 94 5.40 3.72 -2.09
CA ILE A 94 4.62 2.48 -1.97
C ILE A 94 3.37 2.77 -1.15
N ILE A 95 2.21 2.43 -1.70
CA ILE A 95 0.92 2.55 -1.01
C ILE A 95 0.31 1.18 -0.76
N ASN A 96 -0.08 0.93 0.48
CA ASN A 96 -0.72 -0.31 0.86
C ASN A 96 -2.23 -0.20 0.65
N ALA A 97 -2.76 -1.03 -0.24
CA ALA A 97 -4.17 -1.20 -0.51
C ALA A 97 -4.52 -2.66 -0.26
N ASN A 98 -5.68 -2.93 0.32
CA ASN A 98 -6.01 -4.27 0.82
C ASN A 98 -7.08 -4.97 -0.04
N ASP A 99 -7.51 -4.35 -1.09
CA ASP A 99 -8.52 -4.89 -2.01
C ASP A 99 -8.52 -4.15 -3.35
N LYS A 100 -9.07 -4.80 -4.38
CA LYS A 100 -9.19 -4.29 -5.75
C LYS A 100 -9.75 -2.88 -5.89
N LEU A 101 -10.73 -2.49 -5.05
CA LEU A 101 -11.33 -1.15 -5.12
C LEU A 101 -10.41 -0.10 -4.49
N THR A 102 -9.70 -0.48 -3.44
CA THR A 102 -8.68 0.36 -2.80
C THR A 102 -7.46 0.54 -3.70
N ASP A 103 -7.09 -0.49 -4.47
CA ASP A 103 -6.06 -0.41 -5.51
C ASP A 103 -6.40 0.67 -6.56
N LEU A 104 -7.62 0.63 -7.08
CA LEU A 104 -8.10 1.63 -8.06
C LEU A 104 -8.13 3.04 -7.46
N ARG A 105 -8.48 3.19 -6.18
CA ARG A 105 -8.44 4.47 -5.48
C ARG A 105 -7.01 4.97 -5.29
N ALA A 106 -6.07 4.06 -4.96
CA ALA A 106 -4.65 4.39 -4.84
C ALA A 106 -4.08 4.87 -6.17
N ALA A 107 -4.38 4.19 -7.27
CA ALA A 107 -3.98 4.60 -8.61
C ALA A 107 -4.55 5.97 -9.00
N LYS A 108 -5.85 6.20 -8.74
CA LYS A 108 -6.51 7.50 -8.98
C LYS A 108 -5.86 8.61 -8.17
N LEU A 109 -5.55 8.36 -6.88
CA LEU A 109 -4.88 9.33 -6.02
C LEU A 109 -3.48 9.66 -6.53
N GLY A 110 -2.73 8.65 -6.98
CA GLY A 110 -1.41 8.84 -7.59
C GLY A 110 -1.47 9.73 -8.82
N ASN A 111 -2.40 9.46 -9.73
CA ASN A 111 -2.61 10.27 -10.93
C ASN A 111 -2.98 11.73 -10.59
N GLU A 112 -3.84 11.94 -9.60
CA GLU A 112 -4.24 13.26 -9.12
C GLU A 112 -3.05 14.08 -8.56
N LEU A 113 -2.18 13.40 -7.81
CA LEU A 113 -1.02 14.03 -7.15
C LEU A 113 0.24 14.07 -8.02
N GLY A 114 0.20 13.48 -9.22
CA GLY A 114 1.35 13.34 -10.11
C GLY A 114 2.43 12.39 -9.55
N VAL A 115 2.04 11.40 -8.75
CA VAL A 115 2.92 10.43 -8.10
C VAL A 115 2.66 9.03 -8.66
N LYS A 116 3.73 8.36 -9.06
CA LYS A 116 3.66 6.95 -9.45
C LYS A 116 3.78 6.07 -8.20
N PHE A 117 2.66 5.69 -7.63
CA PHE A 117 2.66 4.72 -6.54
C PHE A 117 2.93 3.31 -7.07
N VAL A 118 3.75 2.57 -6.33
CA VAL A 118 3.74 1.11 -6.36
C VAL A 118 2.66 0.66 -5.39
N ILE A 119 1.66 -0.05 -5.87
CA ILE A 119 0.49 -0.43 -5.09
C ILE A 119 0.71 -1.83 -4.54
N LYS A 120 0.72 -1.96 -3.22
CA LYS A 120 0.69 -3.27 -2.57
C LYS A 120 -0.77 -3.71 -2.49
N GLY A 121 -1.16 -4.61 -3.39
CA GLY A 121 -2.54 -5.07 -3.55
C GLY A 121 -2.99 -6.08 -2.51
N GLY A 122 -4.24 -6.50 -2.62
CA GLY A 122 -4.91 -7.38 -1.68
C GLY A 122 -5.02 -8.85 -2.12
N GLY A 123 -4.61 -9.18 -3.35
CA GLY A 123 -4.69 -10.57 -3.88
C GLY A 123 -5.99 -10.90 -4.60
N ASN A 124 -6.88 -9.93 -4.80
CA ASN A 124 -8.18 -10.09 -5.49
C ASN A 124 -8.32 -9.18 -6.73
N GLU A 125 -7.21 -8.77 -7.32
CA GLU A 125 -7.14 -7.88 -8.49
C GLU A 125 -7.78 -8.51 -9.72
N PHE A 126 -7.76 -9.86 -9.82
CA PHE A 126 -8.37 -10.60 -10.92
C PHE A 126 -9.86 -10.30 -11.11
N GLU A 127 -10.56 -9.91 -10.06
CA GLU A 127 -11.99 -9.59 -10.15
C GLU A 127 -12.28 -8.27 -10.90
N ARG A 128 -11.27 -7.42 -11.08
CA ARG A 128 -11.34 -6.12 -11.77
C ARG A 128 -10.18 -5.91 -12.71
N ILE A 129 -9.77 -6.99 -13.40
CA ILE A 129 -8.55 -6.99 -14.21
C ILE A 129 -8.53 -5.89 -15.27
N ASP A 130 -9.65 -5.62 -15.93
CA ASP A 130 -9.74 -4.60 -16.98
C ASP A 130 -9.53 -3.18 -16.43
N GLU A 131 -10.05 -2.88 -15.25
CA GLU A 131 -9.85 -1.60 -14.59
C GLU A 131 -8.43 -1.47 -14.03
N ILE A 132 -7.91 -2.54 -13.42
CA ILE A 132 -6.54 -2.60 -12.88
C ILE A 132 -5.52 -2.37 -14.01
N LYS A 133 -5.67 -3.07 -15.13
CA LYS A 133 -4.82 -2.88 -16.32
C LYS A 133 -4.81 -1.43 -16.81
N LYS A 134 -5.96 -0.77 -16.86
CA LYS A 134 -6.09 0.63 -17.30
C LYS A 134 -5.35 1.62 -16.39
N THR A 135 -5.05 1.27 -15.15
CA THR A 135 -4.30 2.15 -14.26
C THR A 135 -2.85 2.33 -14.69
N GLY A 136 -2.25 1.35 -15.36
CA GLY A 136 -0.83 1.31 -15.70
C GLY A 136 0.10 1.36 -14.47
N ALA A 137 -0.42 1.07 -13.27
CA ALA A 137 0.34 1.09 -12.04
C ALA A 137 1.19 -0.18 -11.87
N THR A 138 2.27 -0.07 -11.11
CA THR A 138 3.06 -1.23 -10.69
C THR A 138 2.50 -1.82 -9.42
N TYR A 139 2.37 -3.14 -9.37
CA TYR A 139 1.78 -3.84 -8.23
C TYR A 139 2.79 -4.74 -7.51
N ILE A 140 2.65 -4.83 -6.20
CA ILE A 140 3.24 -5.86 -5.35
C ILE A 140 2.07 -6.74 -4.92
N ILE A 141 2.01 -7.96 -5.46
CA ILE A 141 0.90 -8.87 -5.21
C ILE A 141 1.28 -9.86 -4.10
N PRO A 142 0.43 -10.02 -3.06
CA PRO A 142 0.65 -11.03 -2.04
C PRO A 142 0.47 -12.44 -2.62
N ILE A 143 1.26 -13.37 -2.09
CA ILE A 143 1.13 -14.81 -2.37
C ILE A 143 0.52 -15.54 -1.17
N ASP A 144 -0.19 -14.81 -0.34
CA ASP A 144 -0.94 -15.30 0.80
C ASP A 144 -2.35 -15.69 0.30
N PHE A 145 -2.54 -16.98 0.12
CA PHE A 145 -3.79 -17.51 -0.43
C PHE A 145 -4.78 -17.82 0.68
N PRO A 146 -6.10 -17.72 0.40
CA PRO A 146 -7.12 -18.05 1.37
C PRO A 146 -7.03 -19.52 1.81
N GLU A 147 -7.16 -19.75 3.10
CA GLU A 147 -7.23 -21.11 3.64
C GLU A 147 -8.51 -21.84 3.16
N ALA A 148 -8.48 -23.17 3.20
CA ALA A 148 -9.64 -23.97 2.87
C ALA A 148 -10.76 -23.75 3.89
N TYR A 149 -12.00 -23.68 3.42
CA TYR A 149 -13.15 -23.61 4.30
C TYR A 149 -13.38 -24.95 5.01
N ASP A 150 -13.81 -24.88 6.26
CA ASP A 150 -14.27 -26.07 6.97
C ASP A 150 -15.64 -26.50 6.42
N VAL A 151 -15.65 -27.64 5.75
CA VAL A 151 -16.84 -28.27 5.16
C VAL A 151 -17.08 -29.66 5.74
N SER A 152 -16.47 -29.98 6.87
CA SER A 152 -16.61 -31.29 7.55
C SER A 152 -18.04 -31.55 8.04
N ASP A 153 -18.79 -30.49 8.35
CA ASP A 153 -20.20 -30.52 8.73
C ASP A 153 -21.07 -29.93 7.63
N PRO A 154 -22.16 -30.58 7.21
CA PRO A 154 -23.10 -30.05 6.22
C PRO A 154 -23.65 -28.65 6.54
N TYR A 155 -23.83 -28.32 7.80
CA TYR A 155 -24.28 -26.96 8.23
C TYR A 155 -23.19 -25.92 8.01
N LEU A 156 -21.91 -26.24 8.24
CA LEU A 156 -20.81 -25.35 7.96
C LEU A 156 -20.64 -25.15 6.45
N ALA A 157 -20.77 -26.22 5.67
CA ALA A 157 -20.71 -26.17 4.21
C ALA A 157 -21.77 -25.24 3.62
N GLN A 158 -22.99 -25.21 4.18
CA GLN A 158 -24.07 -24.33 3.73
C GLN A 158 -23.82 -22.83 4.03
N GLN A 159 -22.93 -22.52 4.98
CA GLN A 159 -22.57 -21.14 5.31
C GLN A 159 -21.57 -20.53 4.32
N VAL A 160 -20.86 -21.33 3.55
CA VAL A 160 -19.91 -20.84 2.55
C VAL A 160 -20.67 -20.29 1.35
N SER A 161 -20.57 -19.00 1.10
CA SER A 161 -21.24 -18.37 -0.03
C SER A 161 -20.61 -18.76 -1.38
N LEU A 162 -21.38 -18.68 -2.46
CA LEU A 162 -20.86 -18.91 -3.81
C LEU A 162 -19.74 -17.91 -4.15
N SER A 163 -19.80 -16.67 -3.65
CA SER A 163 -18.76 -15.66 -3.85
C SER A 163 -17.45 -16.07 -3.17
N ASP A 164 -17.53 -16.60 -1.96
CA ASP A 164 -16.36 -17.06 -1.20
C ASP A 164 -15.69 -18.26 -1.88
N MET A 165 -16.49 -19.21 -2.33
CA MET A 165 -15.99 -20.38 -3.10
C MET A 165 -15.32 -19.95 -4.42
N LYS A 166 -15.90 -18.99 -5.14
CA LYS A 166 -15.30 -18.46 -6.37
C LYS A 166 -13.99 -17.75 -6.07
N PHE A 167 -13.95 -16.92 -5.03
CA PHE A 167 -12.74 -16.25 -4.61
C PHE A 167 -11.66 -17.25 -4.24
N TRP A 168 -11.96 -18.24 -3.39
CA TRP A 168 -11.02 -19.27 -2.99
C TRP A 168 -10.45 -20.04 -4.19
N ASN A 169 -11.30 -20.40 -5.15
CA ASN A 169 -10.89 -21.13 -6.35
C ASN A 169 -10.02 -20.29 -7.29
N GLN A 170 -10.23 -18.98 -7.37
CA GLN A 170 -9.55 -18.09 -8.33
C GLN A 170 -8.33 -17.37 -7.75
N ALA A 171 -8.26 -17.15 -6.45
CA ALA A 171 -7.17 -16.42 -5.81
C ALA A 171 -5.76 -16.96 -6.16
N PRO A 172 -5.51 -18.27 -6.24
CA PRO A 172 -4.21 -18.80 -6.64
C PRO A 172 -3.80 -18.43 -8.09
N PHE A 173 -4.75 -18.11 -8.94
CA PHE A 173 -4.51 -17.74 -10.34
C PHE A 173 -4.34 -16.23 -10.54
N ASN A 174 -4.49 -15.41 -9.49
CA ASN A 174 -4.43 -13.96 -9.58
C ASN A 174 -3.16 -13.47 -10.29
N LEU A 175 -2.00 -13.99 -9.89
CA LEU A 175 -0.71 -13.63 -10.51
C LEU A 175 -0.64 -13.99 -11.99
N LYS A 176 -1.16 -15.17 -12.35
CA LYS A 176 -1.22 -15.62 -13.75
C LYS A 176 -2.11 -14.69 -14.57
N ILE A 177 -3.31 -14.39 -14.07
CA ILE A 177 -4.27 -13.49 -14.74
C ILE A 177 -3.67 -12.10 -14.94
N LEU A 178 -2.99 -11.57 -13.94
CA LEU A 178 -2.30 -10.27 -14.04
C LEU A 178 -1.18 -10.33 -15.09
N ALA A 179 -0.36 -11.38 -15.11
CA ALA A 179 0.74 -11.52 -16.06
C ALA A 179 0.25 -11.66 -17.52
N GLU A 180 -0.84 -12.37 -17.75
CA GLU A 180 -1.42 -12.56 -19.08
C GLU A 180 -2.12 -11.30 -19.62
N ASN A 181 -2.45 -10.36 -18.75
CA ASN A 181 -3.15 -9.12 -19.10
C ASN A 181 -2.26 -7.87 -19.04
N ASN A 182 -0.96 -8.03 -18.84
CA ASN A 182 -0.02 -6.92 -18.74
C ASN A 182 0.49 -6.46 -20.12
#